data_b8eba93a1e69dd30f00c834c5e1f0d6b
#
_entry.id   b8eba93a1e69dd30f00c834c5e1f0d6b
#
_cell.length_a   1.000
_cell.length_b   1.000
_cell.length_c   1.000
_cell.angle_alpha   90.00
_cell.angle_beta   90.00
_cell.angle_gamma   90.00
#
_symmetry.space_group_name_H-M   'P 1'
#
loop_
_entity.id
_entity.type
_entity.pdbx_description
1 polymer ?
#
loop_
_entity_poly.entity_id
_entity_poly.type
_entity_poly.pdbx_seq_one_letter_code
_entity_poly.pdbx_strand_id
1 'polypeptide(L)'
;DCVIDKSYVKKQQIGLLPQKWDSQKRNIVIFNSSDDELAAIGADYDSYSLFKSQYVGICSILEHFIGERNFCFYLRMHPNLSQLDNPFVNDLLELADKFDNIIVIAPAEKISSYSLMNAADKVISFGSTMGVEANYWGKPSILLSASEYYNLGVCYLPSSIEELCEMIKADLQPLAKEGALKYAFYLLDREVRCHRANFVDISFIKRNMLFKTIYTFSYDKLLYSSFLARLESLLYRKLFSKFIPDKNKFPEQIVLDNI
;
A
#
# COMPACT_ATOMS: atom_id res chain seq x y z
N ASP A 1 -7.21 21.17 -3.04
CA ASP A 1 -7.80 19.84 -3.08
C ASP A 1 -6.93 18.97 -3.99
N CYS A 2 -5.89 18.39 -3.42
CA CYS A 2 -5.15 17.33 -4.07
C CYS A 2 -5.90 16.03 -3.82
N VAL A 3 -6.87 15.77 -4.64
CA VAL A 3 -7.57 14.51 -4.65
C VAL A 3 -6.68 13.54 -5.41
N ILE A 4 -5.94 12.70 -4.70
CA ILE A 4 -5.54 11.42 -5.27
C ILE A 4 -6.85 10.80 -5.75
N ASP A 5 -7.01 10.61 -7.04
CA ASP A 5 -8.24 10.10 -7.62
C ASP A 5 -8.45 8.64 -7.19
N LYS A 6 -8.97 8.47 -5.99
CA LYS A 6 -9.44 7.18 -5.49
C LYS A 6 -10.85 6.90 -6.02
N SER A 7 -11.06 7.06 -7.32
CA SER A 7 -12.36 6.86 -7.97
C SER A 7 -12.94 5.47 -7.68
N TYR A 8 -12.10 4.46 -7.44
CA TYR A 8 -12.53 3.13 -7.04
C TYR A 8 -13.18 3.09 -5.65
N VAL A 9 -12.79 3.97 -4.72
CA VAL A 9 -13.42 4.04 -3.38
C VAL A 9 -14.86 4.48 -3.49
N LYS A 10 -15.17 5.41 -4.41
CA LYS A 10 -16.53 5.90 -4.66
C LYS A 10 -17.47 4.82 -5.20
N LYS A 11 -16.93 3.76 -5.80
CA LYS A 11 -17.70 2.62 -6.32
C LYS A 11 -17.96 1.54 -5.27
N GLN A 12 -17.27 1.58 -4.14
CA GLN A 12 -17.45 0.62 -3.07
C GLN A 12 -18.68 0.94 -2.22
N GLN A 13 -19.36 -0.10 -1.76
CA GLN A 13 -20.54 0.01 -0.89
C GLN A 13 -20.16 -0.33 0.55
N ILE A 14 -20.32 0.65 1.43
CA ILE A 14 -20.07 0.47 2.87
C ILE A 14 -21.13 -0.48 3.44
N GLY A 15 -20.70 -1.41 4.31
CA GLY A 15 -21.56 -2.40 4.95
C GLY A 15 -21.81 -3.65 4.11
N LEU A 16 -21.41 -3.66 2.81
CA LEU A 16 -21.52 -4.85 1.99
C LEU A 16 -20.40 -5.84 2.33
N LEU A 17 -20.77 -7.08 2.59
CA LEU A 17 -19.88 -8.23 2.79
C LEU A 17 -20.11 -9.28 1.70
N PRO A 18 -19.14 -10.19 1.46
CA PRO A 18 -19.33 -11.31 0.53
C PRO A 18 -20.55 -12.15 0.91
N GLN A 19 -21.28 -12.66 -0.07
CA GLN A 19 -22.46 -13.49 0.18
C GLN A 19 -22.17 -14.72 1.05
N LYS A 20 -20.95 -15.27 0.95
CA LYS A 20 -20.48 -16.41 1.74
C LYS A 20 -19.77 -16.00 3.04
N TRP A 21 -20.01 -14.77 3.53
CA TRP A 21 -19.47 -14.36 4.84
C TRP A 21 -20.08 -15.18 5.96
N ASP A 22 -19.24 -15.82 6.78
CA ASP A 22 -19.68 -16.67 7.88
C ASP A 22 -19.21 -16.09 9.23
N SER A 23 -20.12 -15.43 9.95
CA SER A 23 -19.84 -14.82 11.26
C SER A 23 -19.57 -15.82 12.39
N GLN A 24 -19.77 -17.12 12.16
CA GLN A 24 -19.48 -18.17 13.13
C GLN A 24 -18.03 -18.67 13.04
N LYS A 25 -17.31 -18.27 11.99
CA LYS A 25 -15.90 -18.63 11.78
C LYS A 25 -14.99 -17.48 12.17
N ARG A 26 -13.71 -17.82 12.35
CA ARG A 26 -12.64 -16.83 12.40
C ARG A 26 -12.36 -16.32 10.97
N ASN A 27 -12.69 -15.08 10.73
CA ASN A 27 -12.60 -14.44 9.41
C ASN A 27 -11.30 -13.68 9.28
N ILE A 28 -10.41 -14.16 8.42
CA ILE A 28 -9.11 -13.59 8.16
C ILE A 28 -9.16 -12.88 6.80
N VAL A 29 -8.97 -11.58 6.79
CA VAL A 29 -8.97 -10.81 5.53
C VAL A 29 -7.55 -10.54 5.09
N ILE A 30 -7.25 -10.92 3.85
CA ILE A 30 -5.95 -10.73 3.20
C ILE A 30 -6.07 -9.57 2.21
N PHE A 31 -5.21 -8.56 2.35
CA PHE A 31 -5.07 -7.46 1.41
C PHE A 31 -3.75 -7.60 0.68
N ASN A 32 -3.81 -7.81 -0.63
CA ASN A 32 -2.63 -7.80 -1.48
C ASN A 32 -2.32 -6.39 -1.99
N SER A 33 -1.11 -6.20 -2.50
CA SER A 33 -0.69 -5.01 -3.24
C SER A 33 -0.57 -5.33 -4.73
N SER A 34 -0.40 -4.30 -5.53
CA SER A 34 0.01 -4.43 -6.93
C SER A 34 1.54 -4.63 -6.96
N ASP A 35 2.03 -5.63 -7.72
CA ASP A 35 3.46 -5.98 -7.76
C ASP A 35 4.32 -4.85 -8.33
N ASP A 36 3.76 -4.02 -9.22
CA ASP A 36 4.43 -2.84 -9.76
C ASP A 36 4.63 -1.73 -8.72
N GLU A 37 3.73 -1.59 -7.74
CA GLU A 37 3.93 -0.69 -6.61
C GLU A 37 5.13 -1.12 -5.75
N LEU A 38 5.33 -2.42 -5.55
CA LEU A 38 6.46 -2.97 -4.81
C LEU A 38 7.76 -2.86 -5.61
N ALA A 39 7.75 -3.15 -6.90
CA ALA A 39 8.92 -3.07 -7.78
C ALA A 39 9.50 -1.65 -7.90
N ALA A 40 8.68 -0.62 -7.72
CA ALA A 40 9.10 0.78 -7.80
C ALA A 40 9.92 1.26 -6.58
N ILE A 41 9.95 0.51 -5.49
CA ILE A 41 10.49 0.96 -4.21
C ILE A 41 11.99 0.66 -4.06
N GLY A 42 12.54 -0.29 -4.84
CA GLY A 42 13.97 -0.62 -4.89
C GLY A 42 14.43 -1.69 -3.90
N ALA A 43 15.67 -2.16 -4.08
CA ALA A 43 16.23 -3.33 -3.39
C ALA A 43 16.32 -3.18 -1.84
N ASP A 44 16.39 -1.97 -1.32
CA ASP A 44 16.41 -1.73 0.13
C ASP A 44 15.08 -2.10 0.82
N TYR A 45 14.03 -2.23 0.01
CA TYR A 45 12.69 -2.56 0.46
C TYR A 45 12.46 -4.07 0.60
N ASP A 46 13.29 -4.89 -0.03
CA ASP A 46 13.23 -6.36 0.09
C ASP A 46 13.74 -6.88 1.45
N SER A 47 14.11 -5.96 2.36
CA SER A 47 14.68 -6.31 3.68
C SER A 47 13.72 -7.08 4.58
N TYR A 48 12.41 -7.01 4.35
CA TYR A 48 11.41 -7.82 5.02
C TYR A 48 10.38 -8.36 4.02
N SER A 49 10.53 -9.61 3.66
CA SER A 49 9.50 -10.39 2.96
C SER A 49 9.58 -11.82 3.42
N LEU A 50 8.49 -12.32 4.02
CA LEU A 50 8.45 -13.71 4.49
C LEU A 50 8.42 -14.70 3.31
N PHE A 51 7.84 -14.29 2.19
CA PHE A 51 7.66 -15.12 0.99
C PHE A 51 8.26 -14.46 -0.25
N LYS A 52 8.64 -15.29 -1.21
CA LYS A 52 9.19 -14.82 -2.51
C LYS A 52 8.19 -14.04 -3.37
N SER A 53 6.89 -14.30 -3.19
CA SER A 53 5.81 -13.56 -3.84
C SER A 53 4.53 -13.62 -3.00
N GLN A 54 3.61 -12.70 -3.24
CA GLN A 54 2.31 -12.66 -2.59
C GLN A 54 1.51 -13.93 -2.85
N TYR A 55 1.51 -14.42 -4.10
CA TYR A 55 0.82 -15.66 -4.47
C TYR A 55 1.32 -16.86 -3.69
N VAL A 56 2.66 -17.05 -3.61
CA VAL A 56 3.26 -18.14 -2.83
C VAL A 56 2.88 -18.03 -1.35
N GLY A 57 2.90 -16.84 -0.79
CA GLY A 57 2.52 -16.61 0.60
C GLY A 57 1.05 -16.96 0.88
N ILE A 58 0.14 -16.55 -0.01
CA ILE A 58 -1.28 -16.85 0.11
C ILE A 58 -1.50 -18.38 0.01
N CYS A 59 -0.93 -19.04 -1.00
CA CYS A 59 -1.03 -20.50 -1.13
C CYS A 59 -0.51 -21.21 0.12
N SER A 60 0.66 -20.83 0.63
CA SER A 60 1.23 -21.43 1.84
C SER A 60 0.32 -21.31 3.05
N ILE A 61 -0.32 -20.15 3.25
CA ILE A 61 -1.32 -19.98 4.31
C ILE A 61 -2.49 -20.94 4.11
N LEU A 62 -3.07 -20.96 2.92
CA LEU A 62 -4.26 -21.76 2.64
C LEU A 62 -3.98 -23.26 2.80
N GLU A 63 -2.82 -23.73 2.37
CA GLU A 63 -2.37 -25.12 2.52
C GLU A 63 -2.26 -25.53 3.99
N HIS A 64 -1.71 -24.67 4.85
CA HIS A 64 -1.59 -24.95 6.29
C HIS A 64 -2.94 -24.98 7.02
N PHE A 65 -3.97 -24.37 6.44
CA PHE A 65 -5.33 -24.34 7.00
C PHE A 65 -6.31 -25.25 6.27
N ILE A 66 -5.82 -26.17 5.41
CA ILE A 66 -6.68 -27.22 4.84
C ILE A 66 -7.28 -28.07 5.97
N GLY A 67 -8.60 -28.20 5.99
CA GLY A 67 -9.33 -28.95 7.01
C GLY A 67 -9.63 -28.19 8.32
N GLU A 68 -9.08 -27.03 8.51
CA GLU A 68 -9.38 -26.14 9.65
C GLU A 68 -10.72 -25.42 9.44
N ARG A 69 -11.83 -26.10 9.69
CA ARG A 69 -13.19 -25.63 9.36
C ARG A 69 -13.63 -24.36 10.08
N ASN A 70 -12.92 -23.99 11.16
CA ASN A 70 -13.23 -22.79 11.95
C ASN A 70 -12.64 -21.51 11.37
N PHE A 71 -11.83 -21.59 10.30
CA PHE A 71 -11.24 -20.44 9.64
C PHE A 71 -11.84 -20.24 8.25
N CYS A 72 -11.98 -18.98 7.88
CA CYS A 72 -12.32 -18.57 6.52
C CYS A 72 -11.42 -17.42 6.11
N PHE A 73 -10.81 -17.53 4.93
CA PHE A 73 -9.94 -16.50 4.38
C PHE A 73 -10.68 -15.72 3.29
N TYR A 74 -10.46 -14.41 3.26
CA TYR A 74 -11.04 -13.51 2.27
C TYR A 74 -9.92 -12.72 1.64
N LEU A 75 -9.63 -12.97 0.38
CA LEU A 75 -8.66 -12.18 -0.37
C LEU A 75 -9.36 -11.01 -1.03
N ARG A 76 -9.11 -9.80 -0.54
CA ARG A 76 -9.52 -8.58 -1.25
C ARG A 76 -8.43 -8.18 -2.20
N MET A 77 -8.63 -8.46 -3.48
CA MET A 77 -7.69 -8.03 -4.51
C MET A 77 -7.66 -6.51 -4.64
N HIS A 78 -6.45 -5.96 -4.84
CA HIS A 78 -6.27 -4.51 -4.95
C HIS A 78 -7.08 -3.94 -6.12
N PRO A 79 -7.86 -2.88 -5.93
CA PRO A 79 -8.73 -2.34 -6.98
C PRO A 79 -8.02 -1.90 -8.26
N ASN A 80 -6.75 -1.47 -8.16
CA ASN A 80 -5.94 -1.09 -9.33
C ASN A 80 -5.70 -2.25 -10.30
N LEU A 81 -5.83 -3.48 -9.84
CA LEU A 81 -5.70 -4.67 -10.66
C LEU A 81 -6.89 -4.86 -11.63
N SER A 82 -7.97 -4.09 -11.49
CA SER A 82 -9.21 -4.26 -12.28
C SER A 82 -9.04 -4.04 -13.79
N GLN A 83 -7.98 -3.38 -14.21
CA GLN A 83 -7.68 -3.08 -15.61
C GLN A 83 -6.50 -3.88 -16.15
N LEU A 84 -5.91 -4.76 -15.33
CA LEU A 84 -4.75 -5.55 -15.68
C LEU A 84 -5.20 -6.95 -16.11
N ASP A 85 -4.84 -7.31 -17.33
CA ASP A 85 -4.91 -8.68 -17.82
C ASP A 85 -3.49 -9.27 -17.80
N ASN A 86 -3.13 -9.83 -16.67
CA ASN A 86 -1.82 -10.46 -16.50
C ASN A 86 -1.93 -11.78 -15.71
N PRO A 87 -0.93 -12.67 -15.83
CA PRO A 87 -0.95 -13.98 -15.16
C PRO A 87 -1.18 -13.89 -13.65
N PHE A 88 -0.61 -12.89 -12.98
CA PHE A 88 -0.74 -12.72 -11.54
C PHE A 88 -2.20 -12.51 -11.10
N VAL A 89 -2.96 -11.69 -11.85
CA VAL A 89 -4.38 -11.47 -11.56
C VAL A 89 -5.17 -12.77 -11.74
N ASN A 90 -4.89 -13.51 -12.81
CA ASN A 90 -5.56 -14.77 -13.11
C ASN A 90 -5.24 -15.82 -12.04
N ASP A 91 -3.97 -15.96 -11.65
CA ASP A 91 -3.54 -16.86 -10.59
C ASP A 91 -4.27 -16.60 -9.26
N LEU A 92 -4.46 -15.31 -8.88
CA LEU A 92 -5.19 -14.96 -7.67
C LEU A 92 -6.68 -15.27 -7.76
N LEU A 93 -7.29 -15.08 -8.92
CA LEU A 93 -8.70 -15.42 -9.14
C LEU A 93 -8.96 -16.93 -9.06
N GLU A 94 -8.02 -17.74 -9.59
CA GLU A 94 -8.09 -19.19 -9.57
C GLU A 94 -7.93 -19.81 -8.16
N LEU A 95 -7.49 -19.05 -7.16
CA LEU A 95 -7.38 -19.56 -5.79
C LEU A 95 -8.71 -20.08 -5.24
N ALA A 96 -9.83 -19.49 -5.64
CA ALA A 96 -11.16 -19.93 -5.21
C ALA A 96 -11.55 -21.30 -5.79
N ASP A 97 -10.95 -21.70 -6.89
CA ASP A 97 -11.14 -23.03 -7.50
C ASP A 97 -10.17 -24.08 -6.92
N LYS A 98 -9.03 -23.63 -6.39
CA LYS A 98 -7.97 -24.49 -5.84
C LYS A 98 -8.19 -24.81 -4.35
N PHE A 99 -8.84 -23.91 -3.60
CA PHE A 99 -8.95 -23.99 -2.15
C PHE A 99 -10.38 -23.69 -1.68
N ASP A 100 -10.93 -24.57 -0.84
CA ASP A 100 -12.29 -24.43 -0.30
C ASP A 100 -12.38 -23.42 0.87
N ASN A 101 -11.25 -23.04 1.45
CA ASN A 101 -11.16 -22.19 2.64
C ASN A 101 -10.94 -20.71 2.33
N ILE A 102 -11.01 -20.30 1.05
CA ILE A 102 -10.86 -18.89 0.62
C ILE A 102 -12.06 -18.40 -0.18
N ILE A 103 -12.35 -17.13 -0.02
CA ILE A 103 -13.26 -16.37 -0.88
C ILE A 103 -12.45 -15.24 -1.50
N VAL A 104 -12.34 -15.26 -2.83
CA VAL A 104 -11.63 -14.21 -3.58
C VAL A 104 -12.63 -13.13 -3.98
N ILE A 105 -12.30 -11.89 -3.61
CA ILE A 105 -13.08 -10.69 -3.92
C ILE A 105 -12.33 -9.96 -5.03
N ALA A 106 -12.88 -10.04 -6.23
CA ALA A 106 -12.26 -9.49 -7.42
C ALA A 106 -12.06 -7.97 -7.34
N PRO A 107 -11.07 -7.39 -8.08
CA PRO A 107 -10.74 -5.97 -7.99
C PRO A 107 -11.93 -5.03 -8.27
N ALA A 108 -12.81 -5.43 -9.22
CA ALA A 108 -13.96 -4.62 -9.64
C ALA A 108 -15.19 -4.74 -8.72
N GLU A 109 -15.17 -5.65 -7.74
CA GLU A 109 -16.30 -5.84 -6.84
C GLU A 109 -16.54 -4.62 -5.94
N LYS A 110 -17.82 -4.37 -5.67
CA LYS A 110 -18.27 -3.21 -4.89
C LYS A 110 -18.07 -3.35 -3.37
N ILE A 111 -17.55 -4.48 -2.92
CA ILE A 111 -17.30 -4.74 -1.50
C ILE A 111 -16.22 -3.78 -0.98
N SER A 112 -16.55 -3.02 0.06
CA SER A 112 -15.64 -2.06 0.66
C SER A 112 -14.52 -2.76 1.43
N SER A 113 -13.26 -2.35 1.20
CA SER A 113 -12.11 -2.80 1.99
C SER A 113 -12.29 -2.52 3.48
N TYR A 114 -12.88 -1.36 3.83
CA TYR A 114 -13.16 -1.01 5.22
C TYR A 114 -14.25 -1.87 5.85
N SER A 115 -15.28 -2.25 5.08
CA SER A 115 -16.31 -3.16 5.59
C SER A 115 -15.75 -4.55 5.90
N LEU A 116 -14.88 -5.06 5.01
CA LEU A 116 -14.18 -6.32 5.24
C LEU A 116 -13.27 -6.23 6.46
N MET A 117 -12.44 -5.19 6.54
CA MET A 117 -11.54 -4.95 7.67
C MET A 117 -12.31 -4.88 8.99
N ASN A 118 -13.42 -4.14 9.03
CA ASN A 118 -14.22 -4.00 10.24
C ASN A 118 -14.89 -5.31 10.68
N ALA A 119 -15.27 -6.16 9.74
CA ALA A 119 -15.88 -7.45 10.01
C ALA A 119 -14.85 -8.55 10.32
N ALA A 120 -13.58 -8.36 9.93
CA ALA A 120 -12.51 -9.34 10.14
C ALA A 120 -12.14 -9.52 11.62
N ASP A 121 -11.71 -10.72 11.98
CA ASP A 121 -11.04 -10.98 13.26
C ASP A 121 -9.56 -10.57 13.20
N LYS A 122 -8.92 -10.78 12.04
CA LYS A 122 -7.54 -10.36 11.76
C LYS A 122 -7.38 -9.91 10.32
N VAL A 123 -6.40 -9.06 10.12
CA VAL A 123 -5.97 -8.60 8.80
C VAL A 123 -4.57 -9.14 8.51
N ILE A 124 -4.38 -9.65 7.31
CA ILE A 124 -3.07 -9.97 6.74
C ILE A 124 -2.82 -9.02 5.58
N SER A 125 -1.64 -8.43 5.54
CA SER A 125 -1.27 -7.47 4.50
C SER A 125 0.03 -7.88 3.80
N PHE A 126 0.01 -7.82 2.47
CA PHE A 126 1.21 -7.90 1.64
C PHE A 126 1.60 -6.49 1.17
N GLY A 127 2.08 -5.66 2.11
CA GLY A 127 2.53 -4.29 1.83
C GLY A 127 1.42 -3.24 1.65
N SER A 128 0.14 -3.63 1.65
CA SER A 128 -0.99 -2.72 1.53
C SER A 128 -1.13 -1.82 2.76
N THR A 129 -1.49 -0.55 2.56
CA THR A 129 -1.79 0.39 3.66
C THR A 129 -2.93 -0.08 4.55
N MET A 130 -3.77 -1.00 4.08
CA MET A 130 -4.80 -1.64 4.91
C MET A 130 -4.23 -2.31 6.16
N GLY A 131 -2.95 -2.72 6.16
CA GLY A 131 -2.29 -3.26 7.34
C GLY A 131 -2.16 -2.24 8.48
N VAL A 132 -1.64 -1.05 8.19
CA VAL A 132 -1.52 0.04 9.18
C VAL A 132 -2.89 0.61 9.54
N GLU A 133 -3.79 0.73 8.58
CA GLU A 133 -5.14 1.21 8.80
C GLU A 133 -5.93 0.28 9.71
N ALA A 134 -5.81 -1.05 9.54
CA ALA A 134 -6.44 -2.05 10.41
C ALA A 134 -6.00 -1.85 11.87
N ASN A 135 -4.71 -1.68 12.13
CA ASN A 135 -4.23 -1.43 13.49
C ASN A 135 -4.82 -0.13 14.08
N TYR A 136 -4.89 0.95 13.30
CA TYR A 136 -5.52 2.21 13.74
C TYR A 136 -6.99 2.00 14.13
N TRP A 137 -7.72 1.17 13.39
CA TRP A 137 -9.12 0.84 13.66
C TRP A 137 -9.31 -0.26 14.71
N GLY A 138 -8.22 -0.70 15.36
CA GLY A 138 -8.29 -1.65 16.47
C GLY A 138 -8.45 -3.11 16.01
N LYS A 139 -7.92 -3.43 14.82
CA LYS A 139 -7.85 -4.82 14.32
C LYS A 139 -6.41 -5.32 14.37
N PRO A 140 -6.16 -6.54 14.87
CA PRO A 140 -4.84 -7.15 14.78
C PRO A 140 -4.42 -7.28 13.33
N SER A 141 -3.22 -6.82 13.02
CA SER A 141 -2.69 -6.83 11.66
C SER A 141 -1.35 -7.55 11.59
N ILE A 142 -1.20 -8.43 10.61
CA ILE A 142 0.03 -9.18 10.33
C ILE A 142 0.54 -8.72 8.97
N LEU A 143 1.82 -8.35 8.88
CA LEU A 143 2.47 -7.90 7.66
C LEU A 143 3.40 -9.00 7.15
N LEU A 144 3.32 -9.34 5.86
CA LEU A 144 4.06 -10.44 5.25
C LEU A 144 5.05 -10.01 4.16
N SER A 145 5.05 -8.75 3.78
CA SER A 145 6.02 -8.19 2.85
C SER A 145 6.44 -6.79 3.27
N ALA A 146 7.49 -6.29 2.64
CA ALA A 146 7.99 -4.95 2.88
C ALA A 146 6.90 -3.88 2.77
N SER A 147 6.98 -2.87 3.61
CA SER A 147 6.10 -1.70 3.60
C SER A 147 6.80 -0.50 4.25
N GLU A 148 6.41 0.71 3.90
CA GLU A 148 6.98 1.94 4.50
C GLU A 148 6.74 2.02 6.03
N TYR A 149 5.84 1.21 6.56
CA TYR A 149 5.46 1.22 7.98
C TYR A 149 5.93 -0.04 8.76
N TYR A 150 6.75 -0.93 8.16
CA TYR A 150 7.09 -2.23 8.75
C TYR A 150 7.75 -2.12 10.13
N ASN A 151 8.58 -1.09 10.37
CA ASN A 151 9.34 -0.89 11.61
C ASN A 151 8.63 0.05 12.61
N LEU A 152 7.40 0.46 12.37
CA LEU A 152 6.66 1.37 13.24
C LEU A 152 5.88 0.67 14.37
N GLY A 153 5.99 -0.65 14.49
CA GLY A 153 5.31 -1.43 15.54
C GLY A 153 3.79 -1.44 15.39
N VAL A 154 3.29 -1.41 14.15
CA VAL A 154 1.84 -1.39 13.84
C VAL A 154 1.30 -2.72 13.35
N CYS A 155 2.19 -3.64 13.00
CA CYS A 155 1.84 -4.98 12.55
C CYS A 155 2.70 -6.02 13.23
N TYR A 156 2.16 -7.21 13.39
CA TYR A 156 2.92 -8.38 13.75
C TYR A 156 3.76 -8.83 12.55
N LEU A 157 5.00 -9.21 12.80
CA LEU A 157 5.99 -9.56 11.77
C LEU A 157 6.48 -10.98 12.02
N PRO A 158 5.83 -12.02 11.45
CA PRO A 158 6.30 -13.40 11.60
C PRO A 158 7.62 -13.62 10.87
N SER A 159 8.48 -14.42 11.44
CA SER A 159 9.77 -14.82 10.88
C SER A 159 9.72 -16.16 10.12
N SER A 160 8.64 -16.92 10.28
CA SER A 160 8.42 -18.20 9.60
C SER A 160 6.92 -18.44 9.33
N ILE A 161 6.62 -19.44 8.50
CA ILE A 161 5.23 -19.83 8.23
C ILE A 161 4.58 -20.45 9.47
N GLU A 162 5.34 -21.16 10.30
CA GLU A 162 4.85 -21.75 11.54
C GLU A 162 4.42 -20.65 12.51
N GLU A 163 5.25 -19.63 12.70
CA GLU A 163 4.95 -18.48 13.55
C GLU A 163 3.73 -17.71 13.01
N LEU A 164 3.63 -17.54 11.69
CA LEU A 164 2.46 -16.95 11.05
C LEU A 164 1.19 -17.74 11.37
N CYS A 165 1.24 -19.07 11.24
CA CYS A 165 0.08 -19.92 11.53
C CYS A 165 -0.32 -19.86 13.03
N GLU A 166 0.65 -19.78 13.92
CA GLU A 166 0.40 -19.56 15.35
C GLU A 166 -0.27 -18.20 15.58
N MET A 167 0.22 -17.15 14.96
CA MET A 167 -0.36 -15.81 15.03
C MET A 167 -1.80 -15.78 14.48
N ILE A 168 -2.09 -16.50 13.39
CA ILE A 168 -3.43 -16.60 12.83
C ILE A 168 -4.36 -17.30 13.83
N LYS A 169 -3.91 -18.35 14.50
CA LYS A 169 -4.68 -19.14 15.48
C LYS A 169 -4.84 -18.44 16.83
N ALA A 170 -3.86 -17.65 17.24
CA ALA A 170 -3.87 -16.97 18.54
C ALA A 170 -4.92 -15.86 18.63
N ASP A 171 -5.26 -15.45 19.83
CA ASP A 171 -6.12 -14.30 20.13
C ASP A 171 -5.27 -13.02 20.21
N LEU A 172 -4.80 -12.55 19.05
CA LEU A 172 -3.99 -11.35 18.97
C LEU A 172 -4.81 -10.10 19.33
N GLN A 173 -4.16 -9.18 20.03
CA GLN A 173 -4.70 -7.84 20.27
C GLN A 173 -4.11 -6.85 19.25
N PRO A 174 -4.83 -5.78 18.88
CA PRO A 174 -4.25 -4.74 18.06
C PRO A 174 -3.05 -4.10 18.79
N LEU A 175 -2.00 -3.77 18.06
CA LEU A 175 -0.84 -3.07 18.61
C LEU A 175 -1.18 -1.60 18.89
N ALA A 176 -0.27 -0.88 19.56
CA ALA A 176 -0.45 0.54 19.87
C ALA A 176 -0.67 1.38 18.60
N LYS A 177 -1.58 2.36 18.65
CA LYS A 177 -1.93 3.22 17.50
C LYS A 177 -0.86 4.25 17.15
N GLU A 178 0.11 4.44 18.03
CA GLU A 178 1.13 5.49 17.89
C GLU A 178 1.90 5.38 16.57
N GLY A 179 2.32 4.18 16.19
CA GLY A 179 2.99 3.95 14.91
C GLY A 179 2.11 4.27 13.69
N ALA A 180 0.82 3.96 13.76
CA ALA A 180 -0.12 4.31 12.70
C ALA A 180 -0.30 5.84 12.57
N LEU A 181 -0.34 6.56 13.69
CA LEU A 181 -0.37 8.02 13.71
C LEU A 181 0.93 8.62 13.16
N LYS A 182 2.10 8.06 13.51
CA LYS A 182 3.40 8.48 12.95
C LYS A 182 3.41 8.30 11.42
N TYR A 183 2.93 7.17 10.92
CA TYR A 183 2.83 6.92 9.49
C TYR A 183 1.88 7.90 8.78
N ALA A 184 0.71 8.14 9.36
CA ALA A 184 -0.24 9.12 8.82
C ALA A 184 0.36 10.54 8.78
N PHE A 185 1.07 10.94 9.83
CA PHE A 185 1.77 12.22 9.87
C PHE A 185 2.85 12.31 8.78
N TYR A 186 3.64 11.25 8.61
CA TYR A 186 4.66 11.18 7.55
C TYR A 186 4.06 11.34 6.16
N LEU A 187 2.95 10.67 5.88
CA LEU A 187 2.26 10.80 4.58
C LEU A 187 1.76 12.23 4.35
N LEU A 188 1.12 12.84 5.35
CA LEU A 188 0.63 14.22 5.26
C LEU A 188 1.77 15.22 5.10
N ASP A 189 2.86 15.06 5.84
CA ASP A 189 4.03 15.94 5.74
C ASP A 189 4.72 15.80 4.37
N ARG A 190 4.88 14.56 3.87
CA ARG A 190 5.41 14.30 2.53
C ARG A 190 4.55 14.94 1.45
N GLU A 191 3.23 14.81 1.55
CA GLU A 191 2.29 15.40 0.59
C GLU A 191 2.37 16.94 0.61
N VAL A 192 2.37 17.54 1.79
CA VAL A 192 2.49 18.99 1.96
C VAL A 192 3.83 19.52 1.44
N ARG A 193 4.93 18.81 1.70
CA ARG A 193 6.27 19.21 1.20
C ARG A 193 6.38 19.08 -0.32
N CYS A 194 5.90 17.97 -0.89
CA CYS A 194 5.87 17.80 -2.35
C CYS A 194 4.99 18.86 -3.00
N HIS A 195 3.85 19.19 -2.43
CA HIS A 195 2.99 20.25 -2.93
C HIS A 195 3.62 21.62 -2.84
N ARG A 196 4.27 21.95 -1.73
CA ARG A 196 4.96 23.23 -1.58
C ARG A 196 6.10 23.37 -2.57
N ALA A 197 6.90 22.32 -2.78
CA ALA A 197 7.97 22.32 -3.77
C ALA A 197 7.41 22.55 -5.17
N ASN A 198 6.41 21.78 -5.59
CA ASN A 198 5.79 21.92 -6.91
C ASN A 198 5.07 23.27 -7.08
N PHE A 199 4.40 23.78 -6.05
CA PHE A 199 3.64 25.02 -6.12
C PHE A 199 4.55 26.25 -6.16
N VAL A 200 5.62 26.26 -5.40
CA VAL A 200 6.58 27.35 -5.39
C VAL A 200 7.31 27.41 -6.71
N ASP A 201 7.77 26.31 -7.23
CA ASP A 201 8.50 26.23 -8.49
C ASP A 201 7.64 26.65 -9.69
N ILE A 202 6.42 26.15 -9.79
CA ILE A 202 5.50 26.48 -10.89
C ILE A 202 4.99 27.93 -10.77
N SER A 203 4.65 28.41 -9.59
CA SER A 203 4.18 29.79 -9.43
C SER A 203 5.29 30.81 -9.60
N PHE A 204 6.51 30.50 -9.18
CA PHE A 204 7.70 31.32 -9.36
C PHE A 204 8.07 31.42 -10.85
N ILE A 205 8.08 30.30 -11.58
CA ILE A 205 8.35 30.25 -13.01
C ILE A 205 7.24 30.96 -13.80
N LYS A 206 5.96 30.79 -13.43
CA LYS A 206 4.85 31.52 -14.07
C LYS A 206 4.91 33.03 -13.84
N ARG A 207 5.43 33.51 -12.73
CA ARG A 207 5.45 34.93 -12.40
C ARG A 207 6.61 35.70 -12.98
N ASN A 208 7.78 35.06 -13.18
CA ASN A 208 9.03 35.80 -13.34
C ASN A 208 9.74 35.57 -14.66
N MET A 209 9.23 34.81 -15.64
CA MET A 209 10.05 34.50 -16.81
C MET A 209 9.33 34.48 -18.16
N LEU A 210 10.11 34.91 -19.18
CA LEU A 210 9.89 34.85 -20.62
C LEU A 210 9.47 33.45 -21.15
N PHE A 211 9.37 32.42 -20.31
CA PHE A 211 9.08 31.02 -20.65
C PHE A 211 7.59 30.65 -20.58
N LYS A 212 6.71 31.64 -20.58
CA LYS A 212 5.25 31.42 -20.58
C LYS A 212 4.78 30.48 -21.69
N THR A 213 5.56 30.36 -22.75
CA THR A 213 5.22 29.55 -23.94
C THR A 213 5.60 28.06 -23.79
N ILE A 214 6.52 27.72 -22.91
CA ILE A 214 7.01 26.33 -22.77
C ILE A 214 6.07 25.52 -21.84
N TYR A 215 5.42 26.16 -20.90
CA TYR A 215 4.54 25.49 -19.93
C TYR A 215 3.07 25.38 -20.33
N THR A 216 2.67 25.87 -21.50
CA THR A 216 1.34 25.61 -22.09
C THR A 216 1.24 24.26 -22.80
N PHE A 217 2.35 23.55 -22.98
CA PHE A 217 2.33 22.16 -23.41
C PHE A 217 1.97 21.26 -22.22
N SER A 218 0.95 20.42 -22.38
CA SER A 218 0.50 19.51 -21.33
C SER A 218 1.69 18.73 -20.77
N TYR A 219 1.81 18.72 -19.45
CA TYR A 219 2.86 18.06 -18.66
C TYR A 219 3.12 16.62 -19.11
N ASP A 220 2.08 15.91 -19.54
CA ASP A 220 2.12 14.54 -20.03
C ASP A 220 2.94 14.33 -21.32
N LYS A 221 3.08 15.33 -22.18
CA LYS A 221 3.86 15.20 -23.42
C LYS A 221 5.35 15.52 -23.25
N LEU A 222 5.70 16.30 -22.24
CA LEU A 222 7.11 16.63 -21.95
C LEU A 222 7.84 15.49 -21.22
N LEU A 223 7.16 14.71 -20.43
CA LEU A 223 7.74 13.56 -19.70
C LEU A 223 8.21 12.43 -20.63
N TYR A 224 7.66 12.31 -21.82
CA TYR A 224 8.03 11.25 -22.78
C TYR A 224 9.21 11.56 -23.70
N SER A 225 9.76 12.77 -23.65
CA SER A 225 10.97 13.10 -24.41
C SER A 225 12.21 13.02 -23.51
N SER A 226 12.94 11.91 -23.63
CA SER A 226 14.18 11.66 -22.84
C SER A 226 15.23 12.78 -22.99
N PHE A 227 15.20 13.52 -24.09
CA PHE A 227 16.09 14.66 -24.35
C PHE A 227 15.66 15.91 -23.58
N LEU A 228 14.36 16.24 -23.60
CA LEU A 228 13.82 17.41 -22.88
C LEU A 228 13.87 17.21 -21.36
N ALA A 229 13.61 16.02 -20.87
CA ALA A 229 13.75 15.70 -19.45
C ALA A 229 15.21 15.82 -18.96
N ARG A 230 16.19 15.45 -19.79
CA ARG A 230 17.62 15.67 -19.49
C ARG A 230 18.00 17.15 -19.53
N LEU A 231 17.48 17.90 -20.47
CA LEU A 231 17.72 19.34 -20.59
C LEU A 231 17.11 20.11 -19.42
N GLU A 232 15.90 19.75 -19.02
CA GLU A 232 15.20 20.28 -17.86
C GLU A 232 15.95 19.98 -16.56
N SER A 233 16.40 18.74 -16.38
CA SER A 233 17.22 18.32 -15.23
C SER A 233 18.55 19.09 -15.16
N LEU A 234 19.20 19.35 -16.30
CA LEU A 234 20.44 20.12 -16.37
C LEU A 234 20.21 21.60 -16.06
N LEU A 235 19.15 22.20 -16.61
CA LEU A 235 18.77 23.58 -16.35
C LEU A 235 18.33 23.75 -14.89
N TYR A 236 17.56 22.83 -14.35
CA TYR A 236 17.13 22.81 -12.95
C TYR A 236 18.35 22.73 -12.02
N ARG A 237 19.27 21.79 -12.25
CA ARG A 237 20.50 21.67 -11.46
C ARG A 237 21.37 22.93 -11.54
N LYS A 238 21.49 23.56 -12.70
CA LYS A 238 22.36 24.73 -12.90
C LYS A 238 21.79 26.02 -12.32
N LEU A 239 20.47 26.19 -12.37
CA LEU A 239 19.78 27.39 -11.88
C LEU A 239 19.40 27.32 -10.40
N PHE A 240 19.10 26.12 -9.91
CA PHE A 240 18.53 25.90 -8.57
C PHE A 240 19.40 25.06 -7.64
N SER A 241 20.63 24.67 -8.06
CA SER A 241 21.55 23.92 -7.20
C SER A 241 21.88 24.60 -5.86
N LYS A 242 21.75 25.92 -5.78
CA LYS A 242 21.92 26.69 -4.54
C LYS A 242 20.73 26.63 -3.60
N PHE A 243 19.57 26.16 -4.05
CA PHE A 243 18.32 26.10 -3.30
C PHE A 243 17.85 24.66 -3.03
N ILE A 244 18.55 23.66 -3.58
CA ILE A 244 18.28 22.26 -3.28
C ILE A 244 19.02 21.93 -1.99
N PRO A 245 18.32 21.54 -0.90
CA PRO A 245 18.98 21.03 0.29
C PRO A 245 19.83 19.81 -0.09
N ASP A 246 21.04 19.76 0.46
CA ASP A 246 21.96 18.65 0.25
C ASP A 246 21.25 17.32 0.54
N LYS A 247 21.18 16.43 -0.47
CA LYS A 247 20.53 15.12 -0.35
C LYS A 247 21.12 14.26 0.77
N ASN A 248 22.37 14.56 1.19
CA ASN A 248 23.03 13.90 2.31
C ASN A 248 22.60 14.46 3.68
N LYS A 249 21.72 15.45 3.71
CA LYS A 249 21.14 16.06 4.91
C LYS A 249 19.65 15.85 5.03
N PHE A 250 19.10 14.80 4.42
CA PHE A 250 17.77 14.33 4.82
C PHE A 250 17.94 13.59 6.13
N PRO A 251 17.52 14.15 7.24
CA PRO A 251 17.70 13.52 8.51
C PRO A 251 16.58 12.51 8.72
N GLU A 252 16.89 11.25 8.55
CA GLU A 252 16.19 10.20 9.27
C GLU A 252 16.23 10.44 10.81
N GLN A 253 17.16 11.27 11.27
CA GLN A 253 17.34 11.62 12.68
C GLN A 253 16.51 12.79 13.21
N ILE A 254 16.03 13.72 12.37
CA ILE A 254 15.29 14.90 12.87
C ILE A 254 13.86 14.57 13.35
N VAL A 255 13.28 13.45 12.89
CA VAL A 255 11.93 13.04 13.33
C VAL A 255 11.97 12.38 14.72
N LEU A 256 13.09 11.83 15.13
CA LEU A 256 13.20 11.11 16.41
C LEU A 256 13.69 11.96 17.59
N ASP A 257 14.38 13.09 17.33
CA ASP A 257 14.96 13.92 18.38
C ASP A 257 14.09 15.11 18.82
N ASN A 258 12.92 15.31 18.20
CA ASN A 258 12.02 16.43 18.50
C ASN A 258 10.57 16.02 18.85
N ILE A 259 10.35 14.76 19.27
CA ILE A 259 9.05 14.35 19.86
C ILE A 259 9.27 13.82 21.27
#